data_93cd832cdffe3151982616f0d427c28f
#
_entry.id   93cd832cdffe3151982616f0d427c28f
#
_cell.length_a   1.000
_cell.length_b   1.000
_cell.length_c   1.000
_cell.angle_alpha   90.00
_cell.angle_beta   90.00
_cell.angle_gamma   90.00
#
_symmetry.space_group_name_H-M   'P 1'
#
loop_
_entity.id
_entity.type
_entity.pdbx_description
1 polymer ?
#
loop_
_entity_poly.entity_id
_entity_poly.type
_entity_poly.pdbx_seq_one_letter_code
_entity_poly.pdbx_strand_id
1 'polypeptide(L)'
;MTALRRAQTKLSYANVMSTIAVFLALTTGAAYAHGLIGTKDLKNKAVTPPKLAQKAVKAGKIAPAAVKGSKIRDGAVTSSKLGPIITRTETVTVSSGTQAGIGSACAEGELLIGGGAQWANFSSNQALVHSLPVQEDNMWFARGVNNTAGDRTLRAIAYCLQ
;
A
#
# COMPACT_ATOMS: atom_id res chain seq x y z
N MET A 1 -25.05 18.23 -79.55
CA MET A 1 -25.99 18.31 -78.40
C MET A 1 -26.16 16.94 -77.81
N THR A 2 -25.37 16.65 -76.75
CA THR A 2 -25.28 15.33 -76.15
C THR A 2 -26.30 15.27 -75.01
N ALA A 3 -27.32 14.46 -75.14
CA ALA A 3 -28.38 14.27 -74.16
C ALA A 3 -27.84 13.49 -72.98
N LEU A 4 -27.71 14.13 -71.84
CA LEU A 4 -27.50 13.48 -70.55
C LEU A 4 -28.71 12.61 -70.20
N ARG A 5 -28.63 11.30 -70.43
CA ARG A 5 -29.62 10.35 -69.92
C ARG A 5 -29.49 10.32 -68.41
N ARG A 6 -30.44 10.96 -67.71
CA ARG A 6 -30.67 10.77 -66.28
C ARG A 6 -31.04 9.32 -66.04
N ALA A 7 -30.10 8.55 -65.51
CA ALA A 7 -30.42 7.24 -64.95
C ALA A 7 -31.30 7.44 -63.72
N GLN A 8 -32.61 7.29 -63.91
CA GLN A 8 -33.54 7.17 -62.81
C GLN A 8 -33.33 5.78 -62.19
N THR A 9 -32.56 5.71 -61.16
CA THR A 9 -32.46 4.52 -60.33
C THR A 9 -33.83 4.30 -59.70
N LYS A 10 -34.59 3.36 -60.22
CA LYS A 10 -35.84 2.93 -59.60
C LYS A 10 -35.51 2.39 -58.22
N LEU A 11 -36.04 3.02 -57.19
CA LEU A 11 -35.98 2.49 -55.82
C LEU A 11 -36.72 1.15 -55.80
N SER A 12 -35.97 0.05 -55.91
CA SER A 12 -36.54 -1.28 -55.73
C SER A 12 -36.65 -1.58 -54.22
N TYR A 13 -37.65 -2.39 -53.87
CA TYR A 13 -37.84 -2.85 -52.49
C TYR A 13 -36.53 -3.40 -51.89
N ALA A 14 -35.78 -4.16 -52.67
CA ALA A 14 -34.50 -4.71 -52.26
C ALA A 14 -33.46 -3.63 -51.89
N ASN A 15 -33.34 -2.56 -52.69
CA ASN A 15 -32.39 -1.48 -52.43
C ASN A 15 -32.81 -0.67 -51.19
N VAL A 16 -34.09 -0.45 -50.97
CA VAL A 16 -34.60 0.25 -49.80
C VAL A 16 -34.33 -0.58 -48.53
N MET A 17 -34.62 -1.88 -48.55
CA MET A 17 -34.39 -2.76 -47.41
C MET A 17 -32.92 -2.93 -47.13
N SER A 18 -32.06 -3.02 -48.15
CA SER A 18 -30.61 -3.08 -47.95
C SER A 18 -30.03 -1.83 -47.30
N THR A 19 -30.46 -0.65 -47.74
CA THR A 19 -30.02 0.63 -47.15
C THR A 19 -30.49 0.77 -45.71
N ILE A 20 -31.72 0.40 -45.38
CA ILE A 20 -32.21 0.40 -44.01
C ILE A 20 -31.43 -0.59 -43.16
N ALA A 21 -31.15 -1.81 -43.65
CA ALA A 21 -30.38 -2.81 -42.90
C ALA A 21 -28.94 -2.34 -42.61
N VAL A 22 -28.26 -1.74 -43.59
CA VAL A 22 -26.93 -1.18 -43.41
C VAL A 22 -26.95 -0.01 -42.45
N PHE A 23 -27.96 0.89 -42.58
CA PHE A 23 -28.09 2.02 -41.66
C PHE A 23 -28.32 1.56 -40.23
N LEU A 24 -29.20 0.58 -39.99
CA LEU A 24 -29.44 0.02 -38.67
C LEU A 24 -28.20 -0.69 -38.13
N ALA A 25 -27.48 -1.46 -38.95
CA ALA A 25 -26.24 -2.13 -38.53
C ALA A 25 -25.16 -1.13 -38.13
N LEU A 26 -24.99 -0.04 -38.87
CA LEU A 26 -23.97 0.98 -38.56
C LEU A 26 -24.37 1.85 -37.37
N THR A 27 -25.66 2.17 -37.21
CA THR A 27 -26.11 3.04 -36.11
C THR A 27 -26.21 2.29 -34.78
N THR A 28 -26.72 1.06 -34.78
CA THR A 28 -26.83 0.25 -33.55
C THR A 28 -25.50 -0.28 -33.09
N GLY A 29 -24.59 -0.72 -33.99
CA GLY A 29 -23.27 -1.19 -33.66
C GLY A 29 -22.35 -0.12 -33.04
N ALA A 30 -22.40 1.11 -33.59
CA ALA A 30 -21.59 2.22 -33.10
C ALA A 30 -22.09 2.76 -31.74
N ALA A 31 -23.40 2.73 -31.49
CA ALA A 31 -23.95 3.23 -30.22
C ALA A 31 -23.58 2.39 -29.00
N TYR A 32 -23.34 1.07 -29.16
CA TYR A 32 -22.91 0.19 -28.09
C TYR A 32 -21.40 0.24 -27.80
N ALA A 33 -20.59 0.75 -28.73
CA ALA A 33 -19.13 0.74 -28.60
C ALA A 33 -18.58 1.98 -27.86
N HIS A 34 -19.31 3.08 -27.78
CA HIS A 34 -18.85 4.36 -27.23
C HIS A 34 -19.49 4.69 -25.87
N GLY A 35 -19.04 4.05 -24.81
CA GLY A 35 -19.24 4.56 -23.45
C GLY A 35 -20.62 4.31 -22.81
N LEU A 36 -21.49 3.50 -23.42
CA LEU A 36 -22.80 3.18 -22.88
C LEU A 36 -22.80 2.00 -21.88
N ILE A 37 -21.67 1.32 -21.70
CA ILE A 37 -21.56 0.22 -20.71
C ILE A 37 -21.27 0.82 -19.35
N GLY A 38 -22.31 0.97 -18.56
CA GLY A 38 -22.19 1.39 -17.17
C GLY A 38 -21.94 0.21 -16.23
N THR A 39 -21.72 0.52 -14.96
CA THR A 39 -21.51 -0.52 -13.93
C THR A 39 -22.69 -1.48 -13.78
N LYS A 40 -23.90 -1.05 -14.10
CA LYS A 40 -25.13 -1.87 -14.06
C LYS A 40 -25.19 -2.92 -15.16
N ASP A 41 -24.47 -2.71 -16.26
CA ASP A 41 -24.43 -3.62 -17.41
C ASP A 41 -23.42 -4.74 -17.25
N LEU A 42 -22.53 -4.59 -16.25
CA LEU A 42 -21.55 -5.61 -15.89
C LEU A 42 -22.14 -6.60 -14.89
N LYS A 43 -22.40 -7.81 -15.34
CA LYS A 43 -22.83 -8.90 -14.45
C LYS A 43 -21.74 -9.21 -13.43
N ASN A 44 -22.13 -9.71 -12.26
CA ASN A 44 -21.18 -10.21 -11.26
C ASN A 44 -20.21 -11.22 -11.89
N LYS A 45 -18.91 -11.08 -11.60
CA LYS A 45 -17.83 -11.90 -12.16
C LYS A 45 -17.62 -11.74 -13.68
N ALA A 46 -18.21 -10.75 -14.34
CA ALA A 46 -18.02 -10.53 -15.78
C ALA A 46 -16.57 -10.16 -16.13
N VAL A 47 -15.86 -9.47 -15.22
CA VAL A 47 -14.45 -9.12 -15.37
C VAL A 47 -13.60 -10.22 -14.73
N THR A 48 -13.02 -11.06 -15.56
CA THR A 48 -12.12 -12.15 -15.16
C THR A 48 -10.65 -11.74 -15.35
N PRO A 49 -9.67 -12.39 -14.67
CA PRO A 49 -8.25 -12.03 -14.79
C PRO A 49 -7.74 -11.89 -16.24
N PRO A 50 -8.08 -12.74 -17.21
CA PRO A 50 -7.62 -12.58 -18.59
C PRO A 50 -8.14 -11.32 -19.29
N LYS A 51 -9.22 -10.72 -18.77
CA LYS A 51 -9.80 -9.48 -19.34
C LYS A 51 -9.14 -8.21 -18.80
N LEU A 52 -8.28 -8.35 -17.80
CA LEU A 52 -7.49 -7.26 -17.24
C LEU A 52 -6.08 -7.33 -17.80
N ALA A 53 -5.70 -6.32 -18.59
CA ALA A 53 -4.31 -6.19 -19.01
C ALA A 53 -3.40 -6.01 -17.78
N GLN A 54 -2.13 -6.43 -17.92
CA GLN A 54 -1.14 -6.19 -16.86
C GLN A 54 -1.08 -4.70 -16.51
N LYS A 55 -1.04 -4.39 -15.20
CA LYS A 55 -1.02 -3.02 -14.67
C LYS A 55 -2.26 -2.19 -15.00
N ALA A 56 -3.38 -2.79 -15.44
CA ALA A 56 -4.63 -2.08 -15.70
C ALA A 56 -5.23 -1.45 -14.42
N VAL A 57 -5.04 -2.11 -13.27
CA VAL A 57 -5.46 -1.60 -11.96
C VAL A 57 -4.28 -0.84 -11.33
N LYS A 58 -4.34 0.48 -11.39
CA LYS A 58 -3.38 1.40 -10.76
C LYS A 58 -3.90 1.85 -9.39
N ALA A 59 -3.03 2.40 -8.55
CA ALA A 59 -3.38 2.87 -7.19
C ALA A 59 -4.63 3.76 -7.16
N GLY A 60 -4.78 4.71 -8.08
CA GLY A 60 -5.97 5.58 -8.18
C GLY A 60 -7.27 4.87 -8.56
N LYS A 61 -7.25 3.57 -8.90
CA LYS A 61 -8.44 2.75 -9.14
C LYS A 61 -8.88 1.94 -7.93
N ILE A 62 -8.09 1.97 -6.86
CA ILE A 62 -8.36 1.30 -5.59
C ILE A 62 -8.77 2.39 -4.61
N ALA A 63 -10.03 2.39 -4.20
CA ALA A 63 -10.52 3.35 -3.22
C ALA A 63 -9.81 3.16 -1.86
N PRO A 64 -9.64 4.21 -1.04
CA PRO A 64 -9.12 4.08 0.31
C PRO A 64 -9.89 2.99 1.09
N ALA A 65 -9.19 2.19 1.86
CA ALA A 65 -9.74 1.07 2.65
C ALA A 65 -10.46 -0.04 1.85
N ALA A 66 -10.36 -0.07 0.51
CA ALA A 66 -10.97 -1.11 -0.32
C ALA A 66 -10.28 -2.48 -0.15
N VAL A 67 -8.99 -2.49 0.20
CA VAL A 67 -8.23 -3.72 0.47
C VAL A 67 -8.31 -4.02 1.97
N LYS A 68 -9.16 -4.95 2.33
CA LYS A 68 -9.30 -5.45 3.71
C LYS A 68 -8.36 -6.63 3.96
N GLY A 69 -8.03 -6.94 5.22
CA GLY A 69 -7.16 -8.06 5.59
C GLY A 69 -7.57 -9.40 4.95
N SER A 70 -8.88 -9.68 4.84
CA SER A 70 -9.41 -10.88 4.16
C SER A 70 -9.10 -10.95 2.65
N LYS A 71 -8.60 -9.88 2.04
CA LYS A 71 -8.19 -9.82 0.63
C LYS A 71 -6.69 -9.99 0.45
N ILE A 72 -5.95 -10.00 1.54
CA ILE A 72 -4.52 -10.25 1.57
C ILE A 72 -4.32 -11.70 2.03
N ARG A 73 -3.79 -12.53 1.15
CA ARG A 73 -3.50 -13.94 1.49
C ARG A 73 -2.38 -14.00 2.52
N ASP A 74 -2.44 -14.97 3.42
CA ASP A 74 -1.38 -15.25 4.38
C ASP A 74 -0.02 -15.40 3.67
N GLY A 75 1.00 -14.76 4.21
CA GLY A 75 2.33 -14.72 3.63
C GLY A 75 2.50 -13.83 2.38
N ALA A 76 1.45 -13.12 1.93
CA ALA A 76 1.55 -12.23 0.78
C ALA A 76 2.37 -10.96 1.08
N VAL A 77 2.39 -10.51 2.34
CA VAL A 77 3.23 -9.40 2.80
C VAL A 77 4.54 -10.00 3.34
N THR A 78 5.58 -9.95 2.55
CA THR A 78 6.92 -10.40 2.92
C THR A 78 7.78 -9.21 3.36
N SER A 79 8.95 -9.47 3.95
CA SER A 79 9.90 -8.41 4.34
C SER A 79 10.27 -7.47 3.19
N SER A 80 10.32 -7.96 1.96
CA SER A 80 10.57 -7.14 0.77
C SER A 80 9.42 -6.19 0.38
N LYS A 81 8.25 -6.33 1.02
CA LYS A 81 7.09 -5.45 0.83
C LYS A 81 6.95 -4.41 1.93
N LEU A 82 7.68 -4.58 3.01
CA LEU A 82 7.82 -3.58 4.05
C LEU A 82 8.95 -2.62 3.67
N GLY A 83 8.87 -1.39 4.15
CA GLY A 83 10.00 -0.46 4.06
C GLY A 83 11.21 -0.96 4.85
N PRO A 84 12.38 -0.32 4.70
CA PRO A 84 13.55 -0.68 5.48
C PRO A 84 13.30 -0.45 6.98
N ILE A 85 13.78 -1.41 7.79
CA ILE A 85 13.77 -1.29 9.25
C ILE A 85 15.11 -0.70 9.67
N ILE A 86 15.06 0.49 10.23
CA ILE A 86 16.24 1.23 10.73
C ILE A 86 16.37 0.95 12.22
N THR A 87 17.58 0.56 12.65
CA THR A 87 17.91 0.45 14.09
C THR A 87 18.53 1.74 14.57
N ARG A 88 17.90 2.35 15.58
CA ARG A 88 18.41 3.53 16.26
C ARG A 88 18.81 3.17 17.67
N THR A 89 19.92 3.71 18.14
CA THR A 89 20.48 3.37 19.45
C THR A 89 20.95 4.63 20.15
N GLU A 90 20.46 4.81 21.37
CA GLU A 90 20.92 5.85 22.29
C GLU A 90 21.50 5.25 23.55
N THR A 91 22.44 5.94 24.16
CA THR A 91 23.17 5.45 25.32
C THR A 91 23.20 6.45 26.45
N VAL A 92 23.20 5.95 27.68
CA VAL A 92 23.41 6.75 28.89
C VAL A 92 24.38 6.04 29.82
N THR A 93 25.27 6.81 30.44
CA THR A 93 26.12 6.32 31.53
C THR A 93 25.31 6.32 32.82
N VAL A 94 25.30 5.18 33.48
CA VAL A 94 24.67 4.97 34.79
C VAL A 94 25.77 4.79 35.81
N SER A 95 25.93 5.75 36.72
CA SER A 95 26.97 5.70 37.73
C SER A 95 26.73 4.59 38.75
N SER A 96 27.80 4.19 39.43
CA SER A 96 27.74 3.19 40.49
C SER A 96 26.69 3.53 41.54
N GLY A 97 25.87 2.57 41.91
CA GLY A 97 24.80 2.71 42.92
C GLY A 97 23.61 3.56 42.48
N THR A 98 23.50 3.95 41.20
CA THR A 98 22.43 4.82 40.71
C THR A 98 21.55 4.14 39.65
N GLN A 99 20.51 4.85 39.23
CA GLN A 99 19.68 4.51 38.10
C GLN A 99 19.60 5.66 37.09
N ALA A 100 19.50 5.32 35.82
CA ALA A 100 19.23 6.30 34.77
C ALA A 100 18.36 5.69 33.67
N GLY A 101 17.75 6.54 32.87
CA GLY A 101 16.94 6.15 31.72
C GLY A 101 17.30 6.93 30.48
N ILE A 102 17.04 6.35 29.34
CA ILE A 102 17.30 6.91 28.00
C ILE A 102 16.22 6.45 27.03
N GLY A 103 15.82 7.32 26.11
CA GLY A 103 14.94 6.97 25.00
C GLY A 103 15.68 6.98 23.67
N SER A 104 15.39 6.03 22.80
CA SER A 104 15.85 6.02 21.42
C SER A 104 14.63 6.26 20.52
N ALA A 105 14.56 7.44 19.88
CA ALA A 105 13.43 7.88 19.06
C ALA A 105 13.62 7.54 17.59
N CYS A 106 12.53 7.24 16.93
CA CYS A 106 12.45 7.18 15.47
C CYS A 106 12.44 8.60 14.89
N ALA A 107 12.96 8.76 13.67
CA ALA A 107 12.96 10.04 12.99
C ALA A 107 11.55 10.43 12.52
N GLU A 108 11.41 11.67 12.07
CA GLU A 108 10.18 12.14 11.45
C GLU A 108 9.85 11.29 10.21
N GLY A 109 8.60 10.85 10.12
CA GLY A 109 8.12 9.98 9.04
C GLY A 109 8.39 8.48 9.25
N GLU A 110 9.14 8.10 10.29
CA GLU A 110 9.32 6.69 10.68
C GLU A 110 8.30 6.27 11.73
N LEU A 111 8.01 4.97 11.79
CA LEU A 111 7.11 4.38 12.78
C LEU A 111 7.88 3.43 13.69
N LEU A 112 7.78 3.61 15.00
CA LEU A 112 8.30 2.64 15.97
C LEU A 112 7.52 1.32 15.87
N ILE A 113 8.22 0.24 15.52
CA ILE A 113 7.64 -1.11 15.41
C ILE A 113 8.13 -2.06 16.52
N GLY A 114 9.12 -1.66 17.27
CA GLY A 114 9.66 -2.45 18.36
C GLY A 114 10.93 -1.83 18.92
N GLY A 115 11.53 -2.51 19.90
CA GLY A 115 12.78 -2.06 20.46
C GLY A 115 13.25 -2.97 21.59
N GLY A 116 14.29 -2.52 22.29
CA GLY A 116 14.89 -3.23 23.39
C GLY A 116 15.79 -2.36 24.24
N ALA A 117 16.30 -2.96 25.32
CA ALA A 117 17.28 -2.34 26.16
C ALA A 117 18.38 -3.37 26.50
N GLN A 118 19.60 -2.89 26.58
CA GLN A 118 20.71 -3.73 27.00
C GLN A 118 21.81 -2.92 27.71
N TRP A 119 22.53 -3.58 28.58
CA TRP A 119 23.80 -3.08 29.10
C TRP A 119 24.91 -3.33 28.09
N ALA A 120 25.79 -2.38 27.88
CA ALA A 120 26.94 -2.55 26.98
C ALA A 120 27.86 -3.67 27.44
N ASN A 121 28.05 -3.76 28.76
CA ASN A 121 28.80 -4.84 29.40
C ASN A 121 27.91 -5.44 30.50
N PHE A 122 27.54 -6.69 30.34
CA PHE A 122 26.65 -7.38 31.30
C PHE A 122 27.41 -7.74 32.59
N SER A 123 26.71 -7.58 33.71
CA SER A 123 27.12 -8.02 35.04
C SER A 123 25.91 -8.40 35.86
N SER A 124 26.06 -9.36 36.78
CA SER A 124 24.97 -9.82 37.67
C SER A 124 24.39 -8.75 38.57
N ASN A 125 25.11 -7.64 38.78
CA ASN A 125 24.71 -6.54 39.65
C ASN A 125 24.08 -5.35 38.84
N GLN A 126 23.60 -5.62 37.67
CA GLN A 126 22.86 -4.68 36.83
C GLN A 126 21.44 -5.21 36.63
N ALA A 127 20.46 -4.31 36.65
CA ALA A 127 19.09 -4.66 36.34
C ALA A 127 18.49 -3.68 35.32
N LEU A 128 17.67 -4.20 34.41
CA LEU A 128 16.74 -3.39 33.61
C LEU A 128 15.46 -3.24 34.42
N VAL A 129 15.04 -2.00 34.65
CA VAL A 129 13.81 -1.66 35.36
C VAL A 129 12.67 -1.43 34.40
N HIS A 130 12.94 -0.73 33.31
CA HIS A 130 11.97 -0.51 32.23
C HIS A 130 12.62 -0.79 30.88
N SER A 131 11.82 -1.37 29.97
CA SER A 131 12.12 -1.49 28.54
C SER A 131 10.77 -1.54 27.83
N LEU A 132 10.28 -0.39 27.35
CA LEU A 132 8.93 -0.24 26.86
C LEU A 132 8.83 0.82 25.76
N PRO A 133 7.83 0.71 24.85
CA PRO A 133 7.56 1.75 23.89
C PRO A 133 6.89 2.97 24.56
N VAL A 134 7.28 4.16 24.17
CA VAL A 134 6.60 5.42 24.45
C VAL A 134 6.03 5.94 23.13
N GLN A 135 4.75 5.67 22.89
CA GLN A 135 4.14 5.90 21.59
C GLN A 135 3.97 7.39 21.28
N GLU A 136 3.70 8.22 22.29
CA GLU A 136 3.55 9.67 22.13
C GLU A 136 4.82 10.32 21.56
N ASP A 137 5.98 9.80 21.95
CA ASP A 137 7.28 10.29 21.52
C ASP A 137 7.90 9.45 20.39
N ASN A 138 7.17 8.43 19.88
CA ASN A 138 7.63 7.50 18.87
C ASN A 138 9.02 6.93 19.17
N MET A 139 9.25 6.52 20.45
CA MET A 139 10.57 6.07 20.94
C MET A 139 10.47 4.79 21.78
N TRP A 140 11.59 4.10 21.92
CA TRP A 140 11.78 3.02 22.91
C TRP A 140 12.54 3.56 24.12
N PHE A 141 11.92 3.46 25.29
CA PHE A 141 12.51 3.91 26.55
C PHE A 141 13.12 2.76 27.31
N ALA A 142 14.30 2.98 27.87
CA ALA A 142 15.01 2.07 28.74
C ALA A 142 15.39 2.75 30.06
N ARG A 143 15.25 2.04 31.17
CA ARG A 143 15.79 2.45 32.48
C ARG A 143 16.48 1.28 33.13
N GLY A 144 17.64 1.53 33.72
CA GLY A 144 18.41 0.51 34.42
C GLY A 144 19.03 1.02 35.71
N VAL A 145 19.31 0.07 36.61
CA VAL A 145 20.00 0.30 37.87
C VAL A 145 21.38 -0.37 37.79
N ASN A 146 22.40 0.36 38.19
CA ASN A 146 23.78 -0.12 38.24
C ASN A 146 24.22 -0.28 39.68
N ASN A 147 24.26 -1.50 40.20
CA ASN A 147 24.75 -1.83 41.53
C ASN A 147 26.19 -2.36 41.47
N THR A 148 26.97 -2.11 40.41
CA THR A 148 28.36 -2.47 40.28
C THR A 148 29.27 -1.39 40.85
N ALA A 149 30.54 -1.69 41.09
CA ALA A 149 31.52 -0.76 41.64
C ALA A 149 32.00 0.35 40.68
N GLY A 150 31.54 0.35 39.42
CA GLY A 150 31.95 1.33 38.41
C GLY A 150 30.81 1.72 37.48
N ASP A 151 31.02 2.78 36.76
CA ASP A 151 30.06 3.28 35.79
C ASP A 151 29.76 2.26 34.67
N ARG A 152 28.51 2.22 34.21
CA ARG A 152 28.03 1.31 33.17
C ARG A 152 27.22 2.06 32.12
N THR A 153 27.25 1.54 30.89
CA THR A 153 26.48 2.14 29.80
C THR A 153 25.22 1.32 29.53
N LEU A 154 24.07 1.96 29.67
CA LEU A 154 22.75 1.45 29.25
C LEU A 154 22.47 1.92 27.83
N ARG A 155 21.89 1.05 27.02
CA ARG A 155 21.43 1.34 25.65
C ARG A 155 19.93 1.16 25.55
N ALA A 156 19.26 2.11 24.93
CA ALA A 156 17.92 1.95 24.35
C ALA A 156 18.05 1.74 22.85
N ILE A 157 17.30 0.80 22.32
CA ILE A 157 17.31 0.43 20.91
C ILE A 157 15.90 0.53 20.39
N ALA A 158 15.68 1.31 19.33
CA ALA A 158 14.42 1.42 18.61
C ALA A 158 14.54 0.78 17.23
N TYR A 159 13.55 0.01 16.82
CA TYR A 159 13.36 -0.47 15.45
C TYR A 159 12.31 0.38 14.79
N CYS A 160 12.69 1.12 13.76
CA CYS A 160 11.88 2.12 13.08
C CYS A 160 11.62 1.66 11.64
N LEU A 161 10.36 1.62 11.25
CA LEU A 161 9.94 1.35 9.88
C LEU A 161 9.85 2.68 9.12
N GLN A 162 10.52 2.76 7.98
CA GLN A 162 10.53 3.92 7.09
C GLN A 162 9.45 3.81 6.00
#